data_78fe86b317bdb16fa31e4410e5554b94
#
_entry.id   78fe86b317bdb16fa31e4410e5554b94
#
_cell.length_a   1.000
_cell.length_b   1.000
_cell.length_c   1.000
_cell.angle_alpha   90.00
_cell.angle_beta   90.00
_cell.angle_gamma   90.00
#
_symmetry.space_group_name_H-M   'P 1'
#
loop_
_entity.id
_entity.type
_entity.pdbx_description
1 polymer ?
#
loop_
_entity_poly.entity_id
_entity_poly.type
_entity_poly.pdbx_seq_one_letter_code
_entity_poly.pdbx_strand_id
1 'polypeptide(L)'
;MLRNCLKSGSLKLLLGGLTLVLTGLSQSNSFALQNRSDSNRLDLTPVALTKIDEPAGQTGDWQPLFNGKDLTGWTPKIRFSKLGEDPLKTFRVENGMLCVNYDQYEDKFKARFGHLFYDTPFSSYDLRVEYRFVGKQLSDGAGWAKYNSGLMIHGQDPATMTLKQTFPASIEVQLKSCDPNGKGTVNLRCCTPGTNVVRDGKLFTPHCFDSTGPKVPVGEWITVVIEVRGNEVIRHKVDEEVVLEYQQPQLDNRIPEVMNGLKVSEDVVKSWYKDKSKPEDFLLTGGTISLQSESHPVEFRRVEIREIK
;
A
#
# COMPACT_ATOMS: atom_id res chain seq x y z
N MET A 1 -48.63 28.81 16.24
CA MET A 1 -49.24 28.31 17.50
C MET A 1 -48.20 27.49 18.20
N LEU A 2 -47.75 28.05 19.30
CA LEU A 2 -47.42 27.46 20.60
C LEU A 2 -46.31 26.38 20.59
N ARG A 3 -45.13 26.72 21.07
CA ARG A 3 -44.56 27.10 22.41
C ARG A 3 -44.14 25.88 23.25
N ASN A 4 -42.84 25.88 23.54
CA ASN A 4 -42.19 25.59 24.86
C ASN A 4 -42.16 24.13 25.33
N CYS A 5 -41.10 23.61 25.97
CA CYS A 5 -40.39 24.13 27.11
C CYS A 5 -39.07 23.34 27.39
N LEU A 6 -38.09 24.06 27.85
CA LEU A 6 -36.88 23.77 28.61
C LEU A 6 -37.06 22.78 29.79
N LYS A 7 -35.93 22.09 30.13
CA LYS A 7 -35.31 22.05 31.48
C LYS A 7 -34.05 21.16 31.44
N SER A 8 -32.91 21.67 31.59
CA SER A 8 -31.88 21.84 32.62
C SER A 8 -31.95 20.85 33.79
N GLY A 9 -30.80 20.22 34.06
CA GLY A 9 -30.56 19.44 35.25
C GLY A 9 -29.04 19.18 35.43
N SER A 10 -28.36 20.15 36.03
CA SER A 10 -27.04 19.98 36.61
C SER A 10 -27.16 19.20 37.90
N LEU A 11 -26.27 18.21 38.11
CA LEU A 11 -26.02 17.62 39.41
C LEU A 11 -24.53 17.62 39.72
N LYS A 12 -24.14 18.50 40.65
CA LYS A 12 -22.86 18.51 41.36
C LYS A 12 -23.01 17.60 42.58
N LEU A 13 -22.01 16.77 42.83
CA LEU A 13 -21.67 16.22 44.17
C LEU A 13 -20.18 15.96 44.20
N LEU A 14 -19.46 16.68 44.90
CA LEU A 14 -18.87 16.77 46.24
C LEU A 14 -17.87 15.65 46.59
N LEU A 15 -16.72 16.18 47.00
CA LEU A 15 -15.54 15.60 47.55
C LEU A 15 -15.79 14.61 48.74
N GLY A 16 -14.89 13.64 48.83
CA GLY A 16 -14.63 12.87 50.03
C GLY A 16 -13.24 12.28 49.97
N GLY A 17 -12.27 12.97 50.60
CA GLY A 17 -10.91 12.49 50.78
C GLY A 17 -10.84 11.44 51.90
N LEU A 18 -9.94 10.47 51.75
CA LEU A 18 -9.42 9.69 52.87
C LEU A 18 -7.96 9.35 52.63
N THR A 19 -7.12 10.04 53.39
CA THR A 19 -5.69 9.78 53.54
C THR A 19 -5.53 8.65 54.55
N LEU A 20 -4.86 7.58 54.17
CA LEU A 20 -4.38 6.58 55.12
C LEU A 20 -2.86 6.48 55.04
N VAL A 21 -2.21 6.97 56.09
CA VAL A 21 -0.78 6.78 56.39
C VAL A 21 -0.68 5.47 57.17
N LEU A 22 0.16 4.56 56.72
CA LEU A 22 0.62 3.43 57.53
C LEU A 22 2.14 3.29 57.38
N THR A 23 2.79 3.71 58.44
CA THR A 23 4.18 3.40 58.81
C THR A 23 4.26 1.98 59.38
N GLY A 24 5.30 1.26 59.01
CA GLY A 24 5.55 -0.06 59.67
C GLY A 24 6.75 -0.80 59.11
N LEU A 25 7.92 -0.47 59.64
CA LEU A 25 8.97 -1.36 60.21
C LEU A 25 9.56 -2.48 59.34
N SER A 26 10.84 -2.31 59.11
CA SER A 26 11.87 -3.24 58.69
C SER A 26 11.96 -4.51 59.58
N GLN A 27 12.10 -5.65 58.96
CA GLN A 27 12.87 -6.76 59.57
C GLN A 27 13.73 -7.43 58.49
N SER A 28 15.02 -7.31 58.71
CA SER A 28 16.10 -8.01 58.04
C SER A 28 16.12 -9.48 58.50
N ASN A 29 15.99 -10.40 57.56
CA ASN A 29 16.40 -11.79 57.78
C ASN A 29 17.44 -12.16 56.72
N SER A 30 18.69 -12.18 57.20
CA SER A 30 19.83 -12.77 56.52
C SER A 30 19.74 -14.30 56.58
N PHE A 31 19.55 -14.94 55.43
CA PHE A 31 19.87 -16.36 55.24
C PHE A 31 21.06 -16.47 54.32
N ALA A 32 22.16 -16.94 54.90
CA ALA A 32 23.33 -17.40 54.19
C ALA A 32 22.97 -18.69 53.44
N LEU A 33 23.15 -18.72 52.13
CA LEU A 33 23.13 -19.93 51.32
C LEU A 33 24.48 -20.13 50.66
N GLN A 34 25.01 -21.28 50.97
CA GLN A 34 26.26 -21.85 50.54
C GLN A 34 26.42 -21.92 49.04
N ASN A 35 27.60 -21.54 48.58
CA ASN A 35 28.13 -21.80 47.23
C ASN A 35 28.05 -23.28 46.89
N ARG A 36 27.32 -23.61 45.82
CA ARG A 36 27.60 -24.73 44.96
C ARG A 36 27.88 -24.21 43.56
N SER A 37 29.11 -24.37 43.15
CA SER A 37 29.58 -24.22 41.79
C SER A 37 29.02 -25.38 40.94
N ASP A 38 28.07 -25.08 40.07
CA ASP A 38 27.80 -25.92 38.92
C ASP A 38 27.97 -25.07 37.65
N SER A 39 29.09 -25.35 36.99
CA SER A 39 29.48 -24.85 35.70
C SER A 39 28.62 -25.49 34.60
N ASN A 40 27.53 -24.86 34.24
CA ASN A 40 26.90 -25.02 32.92
C ASN A 40 26.30 -23.67 32.51
N ARG A 41 27.21 -22.75 32.20
CA ARG A 41 26.86 -21.52 31.46
C ARG A 41 26.79 -21.90 30.01
N LEU A 42 25.57 -22.08 29.47
CA LEU A 42 25.35 -22.09 28.04
C LEU A 42 25.78 -20.72 27.53
N ASP A 43 26.88 -20.74 26.80
CA ASP A 43 27.45 -19.59 26.12
C ASP A 43 26.53 -19.27 24.92
N LEU A 44 25.52 -18.41 25.17
CA LEU A 44 24.69 -17.84 24.13
C LEU A 44 25.48 -16.72 23.47
N THR A 45 26.50 -17.10 22.68
CA THR A 45 27.04 -16.18 21.69
C THR A 45 25.90 -15.80 20.75
N PRO A 46 25.66 -14.48 20.50
CA PRO A 46 24.71 -14.09 19.47
C PRO A 46 25.15 -14.72 18.16
N VAL A 47 24.33 -15.60 17.61
CA VAL A 47 24.48 -16.03 16.22
C VAL A 47 24.35 -14.75 15.40
N ALA A 48 25.49 -14.29 14.87
CA ALA A 48 25.49 -13.22 13.90
C ALA A 48 24.54 -13.68 12.79
N LEU A 49 23.47 -12.89 12.56
CA LEU A 49 22.65 -13.02 11.39
C LEU A 49 23.60 -12.89 10.22
N THR A 50 24.01 -14.02 9.64
CA THR A 50 24.66 -14.05 8.35
C THR A 50 23.71 -13.34 7.40
N LYS A 51 24.13 -12.17 6.87
CA LYS A 51 23.53 -11.62 5.66
C LYS A 51 23.46 -12.78 4.70
N ILE A 52 22.26 -13.20 4.35
CA ILE A 52 22.04 -14.09 3.23
C ILE A 52 22.48 -13.22 2.04
N ASP A 53 23.66 -13.47 1.51
CA ASP A 53 24.08 -12.89 0.25
C ASP A 53 23.01 -13.31 -0.76
N GLU A 54 22.24 -12.34 -1.24
CA GLU A 54 21.27 -12.59 -2.31
C GLU A 54 22.04 -13.23 -3.48
N PRO A 55 21.51 -14.31 -4.08
CA PRO A 55 22.10 -14.81 -5.30
C PRO A 55 22.07 -13.65 -6.29
N ALA A 56 23.24 -13.25 -6.77
CA ALA A 56 23.40 -12.20 -7.76
C ALA A 56 22.74 -12.65 -9.07
N GLY A 57 21.42 -12.44 -9.16
CA GLY A 57 20.72 -12.52 -10.43
C GLY A 57 21.34 -11.47 -11.34
N GLN A 58 21.63 -11.80 -12.58
CA GLN A 58 22.10 -10.81 -13.54
C GLN A 58 21.00 -9.77 -13.72
N THR A 59 21.27 -8.56 -13.22
CA THR A 59 20.36 -7.42 -13.40
C THR A 59 20.57 -6.86 -14.80
N GLY A 60 19.49 -6.75 -15.58
CA GLY A 60 19.50 -6.04 -16.85
C GLY A 60 19.70 -4.53 -16.68
N ASP A 61 19.83 -3.81 -17.79
CA ASP A 61 19.80 -2.35 -17.78
C ASP A 61 18.37 -1.82 -17.51
N TRP A 62 18.29 -0.61 -16.95
CA TRP A 62 17.00 0.07 -16.79
C TRP A 62 16.35 0.37 -18.14
N GLN A 63 15.13 -0.08 -18.32
CA GLN A 63 14.32 0.14 -19.51
C GLN A 63 13.18 1.10 -19.18
N PRO A 64 12.98 2.18 -19.97
CA PRO A 64 11.86 3.09 -19.74
C PRO A 64 10.53 2.40 -20.11
N LEU A 65 9.58 2.35 -19.17
CA LEU A 65 8.18 2.01 -19.45
C LEU A 65 7.42 3.23 -19.95
N PHE A 66 7.83 4.45 -19.57
CA PHE A 66 7.31 5.71 -20.09
C PHE A 66 8.34 6.41 -20.95
N ASN A 67 7.96 6.72 -22.18
CA ASN A 67 8.85 7.26 -23.23
C ASN A 67 9.00 8.80 -23.20
N GLY A 68 8.29 9.50 -22.30
CA GLY A 68 8.29 10.96 -22.19
C GLY A 68 7.51 11.71 -23.29
N LYS A 69 6.81 11.01 -24.19
CA LYS A 69 6.15 11.62 -25.35
C LYS A 69 4.65 11.34 -25.42
N ASP A 70 4.27 10.09 -25.21
CA ASP A 70 2.89 9.60 -25.31
C ASP A 70 2.65 8.39 -24.41
N LEU A 71 1.45 7.83 -24.45
CA LEU A 71 1.05 6.67 -23.69
C LEU A 71 1.24 5.35 -24.44
N THR A 72 2.13 5.28 -25.42
CA THR A 72 2.46 4.03 -26.12
C THR A 72 2.90 2.95 -25.11
N GLY A 73 2.30 1.76 -25.18
CA GLY A 73 2.53 0.66 -24.23
C GLY A 73 1.67 0.75 -22.96
N TRP A 74 0.74 1.71 -22.90
CA TRP A 74 -0.14 1.90 -21.77
C TRP A 74 -1.61 1.92 -22.18
N THR A 75 -2.45 1.21 -21.44
CA THR A 75 -3.90 1.10 -21.67
C THR A 75 -4.70 1.55 -20.44
N PRO A 76 -5.55 2.59 -20.55
CA PRO A 76 -6.36 3.07 -19.43
C PRO A 76 -7.55 2.14 -19.16
N LYS A 77 -7.88 1.96 -17.90
CA LYS A 77 -9.13 1.37 -17.42
C LYS A 77 -9.74 2.26 -16.35
N ILE A 78 -10.74 3.03 -16.75
CA ILE A 78 -11.50 3.93 -15.86
C ILE A 78 -12.80 3.22 -15.45
N ARG A 79 -13.15 3.31 -14.17
CA ARG A 79 -14.45 2.80 -13.70
C ARG A 79 -15.59 3.45 -14.48
N PHE A 80 -16.55 2.64 -14.91
CA PHE A 80 -17.68 2.98 -15.79
C PHE A 80 -17.33 3.17 -17.27
N SER A 81 -16.07 2.99 -17.67
CA SER A 81 -15.63 2.99 -19.06
C SER A 81 -15.11 1.62 -19.47
N LYS A 82 -15.13 1.31 -20.76
CA LYS A 82 -14.49 0.11 -21.30
C LYS A 82 -12.98 0.22 -21.22
N LEU A 83 -12.30 -0.91 -21.32
CA LEU A 83 -10.85 -0.94 -21.45
C LEU A 83 -10.41 -0.09 -22.66
N GLY A 84 -9.39 0.73 -22.49
CA GLY A 84 -8.87 1.65 -23.51
C GLY A 84 -9.61 2.99 -23.59
N GLU A 85 -10.77 3.15 -22.92
CA GLU A 85 -11.51 4.41 -22.93
C GLU A 85 -11.15 5.31 -21.74
N ASP A 86 -10.74 6.54 -22.02
CA ASP A 86 -10.53 7.62 -21.05
C ASP A 86 -11.23 8.90 -21.52
N PRO A 87 -12.57 8.98 -21.39
CA PRO A 87 -13.36 10.06 -21.96
C PRO A 87 -13.07 11.45 -21.36
N LEU A 88 -12.51 11.51 -20.15
CA LEU A 88 -12.16 12.75 -19.47
C LEU A 88 -10.66 13.03 -19.47
N LYS A 89 -9.90 12.29 -20.29
CA LYS A 89 -8.44 12.45 -20.45
C LYS A 89 -7.71 12.50 -19.11
N THR A 90 -8.07 11.56 -18.24
CA THR A 90 -7.51 11.42 -16.90
C THR A 90 -5.99 11.18 -16.96
N PHE A 91 -5.58 10.31 -17.88
CA PHE A 91 -4.17 10.00 -18.15
C PHE A 91 -3.74 10.67 -19.44
N ARG A 92 -2.70 11.49 -19.37
CA ARG A 92 -2.16 12.18 -20.53
C ARG A 92 -0.70 12.55 -20.35
N VAL A 93 -0.04 12.96 -21.41
CA VAL A 93 1.33 13.44 -21.35
C VAL A 93 1.35 14.95 -21.51
N GLU A 94 1.95 15.65 -20.57
CA GLU A 94 2.14 17.10 -20.57
C GLU A 94 3.58 17.42 -20.18
N ASN A 95 4.25 18.25 -20.97
CA ASN A 95 5.63 18.69 -20.72
C ASN A 95 6.62 17.53 -20.47
N GLY A 96 6.46 16.41 -21.18
CA GLY A 96 7.31 15.24 -21.02
C GLY A 96 7.02 14.40 -19.76
N MET A 97 5.92 14.66 -19.07
CA MET A 97 5.49 13.93 -17.87
C MET A 97 4.18 13.20 -18.14
N LEU A 98 4.05 12.00 -17.57
CA LEU A 98 2.78 11.30 -17.49
C LEU A 98 1.98 11.91 -16.34
N CYS A 99 0.81 12.47 -16.67
CA CYS A 99 -0.01 13.20 -15.70
C CYS A 99 -1.34 12.47 -15.47
N VAL A 100 -1.71 12.33 -14.20
CA VAL A 100 -3.09 12.09 -13.78
C VAL A 100 -3.71 13.45 -13.51
N ASN A 101 -4.69 13.84 -14.32
CA ASN A 101 -5.27 15.17 -14.26
C ASN A 101 -6.81 15.12 -14.27
N TYR A 102 -7.45 16.13 -13.69
CA TYR A 102 -8.89 16.16 -13.49
C TYR A 102 -9.54 17.47 -13.97
N ASP A 103 -8.89 18.23 -14.84
CA ASP A 103 -9.42 19.51 -15.34
C ASP A 103 -10.74 19.37 -16.10
N GLN A 104 -11.02 18.19 -16.69
CA GLN A 104 -12.27 17.88 -17.39
C GLN A 104 -13.35 17.25 -16.51
N TYR A 105 -13.15 17.19 -15.19
CA TYR A 105 -14.04 16.52 -14.24
C TYR A 105 -15.09 17.45 -13.62
N GLU A 106 -15.14 18.73 -13.98
CA GLU A 106 -16.07 19.71 -13.39
C GLU A 106 -16.05 19.72 -11.86
N ASP A 107 -14.84 19.57 -11.28
CA ASP A 107 -14.60 19.45 -9.84
C ASP A 107 -15.36 18.28 -9.15
N LYS A 108 -15.74 17.24 -9.92
CA LYS A 108 -16.47 16.07 -9.38
C LYS A 108 -15.87 14.76 -9.85
N PHE A 109 -15.27 14.03 -8.93
CA PHE A 109 -14.68 12.71 -9.19
C PHE A 109 -15.73 11.65 -9.53
N LYS A 110 -16.86 11.66 -8.83
CA LYS A 110 -17.98 10.71 -9.01
C LYS A 110 -17.50 9.25 -8.96
N ALA A 111 -16.53 8.97 -8.09
CA ALA A 111 -15.90 7.66 -7.93
C ALA A 111 -15.38 7.03 -9.23
N ARG A 112 -14.87 7.84 -10.16
CA ARG A 112 -14.25 7.38 -11.41
C ARG A 112 -12.79 6.99 -11.18
N PHE A 113 -12.56 6.03 -10.29
CA PHE A 113 -11.24 5.44 -10.10
C PHE A 113 -10.69 4.91 -11.41
N GLY A 114 -9.42 5.12 -11.64
CA GLY A 114 -8.77 4.73 -12.89
C GLY A 114 -7.41 4.11 -12.66
N HIS A 115 -7.01 3.26 -13.60
CA HIS A 115 -5.70 2.63 -13.63
C HIS A 115 -5.18 2.68 -15.05
N LEU A 116 -3.93 3.10 -15.21
CA LEU A 116 -3.21 3.08 -16.47
C LEU A 116 -2.28 1.87 -16.45
N PHE A 117 -2.63 0.84 -17.18
CA PHE A 117 -1.93 -0.45 -17.21
C PHE A 117 -0.82 -0.43 -18.25
N TYR A 118 0.36 -0.91 -17.87
CA TYR A 118 1.39 -1.26 -18.84
C TYR A 118 1.03 -2.58 -19.51
N ASP A 119 1.19 -2.66 -20.84
CA ASP A 119 0.64 -3.74 -21.66
C ASP A 119 1.35 -5.11 -21.45
N THR A 120 2.55 -5.10 -20.85
CA THR A 120 3.33 -6.32 -20.58
C THR A 120 3.29 -6.67 -19.11
N PRO A 121 2.95 -7.92 -18.72
CA PRO A 121 3.06 -8.38 -17.34
C PRO A 121 4.52 -8.74 -16.99
N PHE A 122 4.86 -8.65 -15.70
CA PHE A 122 6.18 -8.96 -15.17
C PHE A 122 6.12 -9.87 -13.94
N SER A 123 7.24 -10.53 -13.62
CA SER A 123 7.38 -11.42 -12.47
C SER A 123 8.46 -10.94 -11.49
N SER A 124 9.72 -10.93 -11.92
CA SER A 124 10.84 -10.50 -11.07
C SER A 124 11.55 -9.30 -11.71
N TYR A 125 11.59 -8.19 -10.96
CA TYR A 125 12.08 -6.91 -11.48
C TYR A 125 12.36 -5.91 -10.36
N ASP A 126 13.07 -4.84 -10.71
CA ASP A 126 13.08 -3.58 -9.97
C ASP A 126 12.27 -2.56 -10.78
N LEU A 127 11.34 -1.88 -10.14
CA LEU A 127 10.53 -0.79 -10.71
C LEU A 127 10.94 0.52 -10.07
N ARG A 128 11.49 1.46 -10.85
CA ARG A 128 11.86 2.80 -10.39
C ARG A 128 10.85 3.82 -10.89
N VAL A 129 10.30 4.59 -9.97
CA VAL A 129 9.30 5.61 -10.27
C VAL A 129 9.68 6.92 -9.60
N GLU A 130 9.58 8.02 -10.35
CA GLU A 130 9.76 9.36 -9.83
C GLU A 130 8.47 10.15 -10.06
N TYR A 131 7.87 10.64 -8.96
CA TYR A 131 6.55 11.26 -8.98
C TYR A 131 6.44 12.42 -7.99
N ARG A 132 5.39 13.25 -8.17
CA ARG A 132 4.94 14.24 -7.20
C ARG A 132 3.44 14.46 -7.27
N PHE A 133 2.82 14.81 -6.15
CA PHE A 133 1.44 15.29 -6.15
C PHE A 133 1.41 16.79 -6.41
N VAL A 134 0.40 17.23 -7.18
CA VAL A 134 0.23 18.62 -7.59
C VAL A 134 -1.22 19.06 -7.45
N GLY A 135 -1.48 20.38 -7.49
CA GLY A 135 -2.84 20.92 -7.55
C GLY A 135 -3.69 20.61 -6.31
N LYS A 136 -4.97 20.40 -6.53
CA LYS A 136 -5.98 20.18 -5.49
C LYS A 136 -6.78 18.92 -5.81
N GLN A 137 -7.18 18.20 -4.76
CA GLN A 137 -8.14 17.11 -4.86
C GLN A 137 -9.50 17.64 -5.31
N LEU A 138 -10.21 16.88 -6.15
CA LEU A 138 -11.60 17.17 -6.50
C LEU A 138 -12.50 17.24 -5.26
N SER A 139 -13.50 18.10 -5.28
CA SER A 139 -14.29 18.48 -4.09
C SER A 139 -15.05 17.32 -3.44
N ASP A 140 -15.40 16.29 -4.21
CA ASP A 140 -16.07 15.07 -3.74
C ASP A 140 -15.11 13.87 -3.59
N GLY A 141 -13.80 14.10 -3.67
CA GLY A 141 -12.78 13.10 -3.38
C GLY A 141 -12.84 12.67 -1.91
N ALA A 142 -12.73 11.38 -1.66
CA ALA A 142 -12.68 10.86 -0.29
C ALA A 142 -11.45 11.40 0.46
N GLY A 143 -11.59 11.68 1.76
CA GLY A 143 -10.50 12.24 2.56
C GLY A 143 -9.23 11.39 2.57
N TRP A 144 -9.37 10.06 2.54
CA TRP A 144 -8.24 9.13 2.45
C TRP A 144 -7.52 9.17 1.09
N ALA A 145 -8.21 9.61 0.03
CA ALA A 145 -7.67 9.74 -1.32
C ALA A 145 -6.93 11.08 -1.55
N LYS A 146 -6.82 11.92 -0.53
CA LYS A 146 -6.03 13.16 -0.61
C LYS A 146 -4.54 12.82 -0.60
N TYR A 147 -3.79 13.40 -1.56
CA TYR A 147 -2.37 13.09 -1.78
C TYR A 147 -2.13 11.58 -1.84
N ASN A 148 -2.94 10.90 -2.66
CA ASN A 148 -2.95 9.46 -2.80
C ASN A 148 -2.96 9.03 -4.26
N SER A 149 -2.15 8.05 -4.57
CA SER A 149 -2.06 7.29 -5.81
C SER A 149 -1.42 5.95 -5.51
N GLY A 150 -1.27 5.07 -6.48
CA GLY A 150 -0.66 3.76 -6.28
C GLY A 150 0.06 3.24 -7.51
N LEU A 151 1.06 2.39 -7.25
CA LEU A 151 1.63 1.47 -8.23
C LEU A 151 1.02 0.11 -7.94
N MET A 152 0.15 -0.38 -8.80
CA MET A 152 -0.40 -1.72 -8.66
C MET A 152 0.58 -2.70 -9.32
N ILE A 153 1.04 -3.69 -8.54
CA ILE A 153 1.94 -4.75 -9.01
C ILE A 153 1.29 -6.11 -8.79
N HIS A 154 1.74 -7.15 -9.49
CA HIS A 154 1.06 -8.44 -9.53
C HIS A 154 -0.44 -8.30 -9.81
N GLY A 155 -0.76 -7.32 -10.65
CA GLY A 155 -2.13 -6.90 -10.91
C GLY A 155 -2.90 -7.86 -11.80
N GLN A 156 -4.22 -7.84 -11.61
CA GLN A 156 -5.21 -8.48 -12.46
C GLN A 156 -5.07 -8.02 -13.91
N ASP A 157 -5.32 -8.91 -14.86
CA ASP A 157 -5.47 -8.54 -16.27
C ASP A 157 -6.65 -7.56 -16.44
N PRO A 158 -6.41 -6.34 -16.96
CA PRO A 158 -7.44 -5.31 -17.12
C PRO A 158 -8.59 -5.75 -18.05
N ALA A 159 -8.36 -6.68 -18.96
CA ALA A 159 -9.41 -7.22 -19.80
C ALA A 159 -10.49 -7.97 -19.03
N THR A 160 -10.15 -8.48 -17.84
CA THR A 160 -11.07 -9.17 -16.94
C THR A 160 -11.81 -8.24 -15.98
N MET A 161 -11.45 -6.95 -15.93
CA MET A 161 -12.09 -5.97 -15.05
C MET A 161 -13.48 -5.57 -15.55
N THR A 162 -14.46 -5.59 -14.64
CA THR A 162 -15.83 -5.15 -14.97
C THR A 162 -15.92 -3.63 -15.11
N LEU A 163 -17.01 -3.14 -15.71
CA LEU A 163 -17.28 -1.69 -15.81
C LEU A 163 -17.40 -1.00 -14.43
N LYS A 164 -17.86 -1.73 -13.41
CA LYS A 164 -18.09 -1.18 -12.06
C LYS A 164 -16.96 -1.48 -11.09
N GLN A 165 -15.96 -2.24 -11.49
CA GLN A 165 -14.85 -2.59 -10.65
C GLN A 165 -14.04 -1.35 -10.28
N THR A 166 -13.71 -1.23 -8.98
CA THR A 166 -13.06 -0.05 -8.43
C THR A 166 -11.53 -0.14 -8.57
N PHE A 167 -10.95 -1.27 -8.17
CA PHE A 167 -9.51 -1.54 -8.19
C PHE A 167 -9.24 -2.91 -8.80
N PRO A 168 -8.11 -3.13 -9.48
CA PRO A 168 -7.68 -4.48 -9.82
C PRO A 168 -7.34 -5.26 -8.54
N ALA A 169 -7.56 -6.57 -8.54
CA ALA A 169 -6.91 -7.41 -7.53
C ALA A 169 -5.40 -7.31 -7.76
N SER A 170 -4.65 -6.88 -6.74
CA SER A 170 -3.23 -6.54 -6.87
C SER A 170 -2.59 -6.32 -5.50
N ILE A 171 -1.28 -6.14 -5.50
CA ILE A 171 -0.57 -5.49 -4.41
C ILE A 171 -0.40 -4.02 -4.80
N GLU A 172 -0.85 -3.11 -3.95
CA GLU A 172 -0.69 -1.67 -4.16
C GLU A 172 0.47 -1.13 -3.33
N VAL A 173 1.49 -0.64 -4.01
CA VAL A 173 2.49 0.24 -3.43
C VAL A 173 1.87 1.62 -3.36
N GLN A 174 1.33 1.98 -2.18
CA GLN A 174 0.58 3.21 -2.02
C GLN A 174 1.49 4.42 -1.94
N LEU A 175 1.41 5.26 -2.94
CA LEU A 175 2.11 6.55 -3.02
C LEU A 175 1.35 7.58 -2.19
N LYS A 176 2.04 8.23 -1.26
CA LYS A 176 1.45 9.25 -0.38
C LYS A 176 2.31 10.49 -0.32
N SER A 177 1.66 11.63 -0.11
CA SER A 177 2.31 12.85 0.36
C SER A 177 1.60 13.40 1.58
N CYS A 178 2.26 14.30 2.29
CA CYS A 178 1.68 15.07 3.39
C CYS A 178 1.43 16.52 2.95
N ASP A 179 0.70 17.26 3.76
CA ASP A 179 0.55 18.70 3.56
C ASP A 179 1.88 19.43 3.85
N PRO A 180 2.00 20.73 3.50
CA PRO A 180 3.23 21.47 3.74
C PRO A 180 3.65 21.57 5.22
N ASN A 181 2.72 21.29 6.17
CA ASN A 181 2.99 21.29 7.61
C ASN A 181 3.36 19.89 8.14
N GLY A 182 3.55 18.90 7.26
CA GLY A 182 3.90 17.54 7.62
C GLY A 182 2.74 16.69 8.14
N LYS A 183 1.48 17.19 8.08
CA LYS A 183 0.31 16.39 8.45
C LYS A 183 -0.07 15.48 7.30
N GLY A 184 -0.07 14.19 7.54
CA GLY A 184 -0.40 13.17 6.56
C GLY A 184 0.22 11.82 6.91
N THR A 185 0.11 10.89 5.98
CA THR A 185 0.59 9.51 6.13
C THR A 185 2.02 9.40 5.59
N VAL A 186 2.76 8.40 6.06
CA VAL A 186 4.05 8.02 5.48
C VAL A 186 3.89 7.54 4.04
N ASN A 187 4.95 7.69 3.24
CA ASN A 187 4.98 7.22 1.87
C ASN A 187 5.24 5.71 1.77
N LEU A 188 4.95 5.12 0.61
CA LEU A 188 5.18 3.71 0.29
C LEU A 188 4.53 2.71 1.25
N ARG A 189 3.33 3.00 1.70
CA ARG A 189 2.49 2.01 2.38
C ARG A 189 2.19 0.84 1.43
N CYS A 190 1.75 -0.28 1.97
CA CYS A 190 1.18 -1.35 1.17
C CYS A 190 -0.31 -1.45 1.43
N CYS A 191 -1.11 -1.58 0.36
CA CYS A 191 -2.52 -2.00 0.44
C CYS A 191 -2.74 -3.23 -0.46
N THR A 192 -3.73 -4.04 -0.12
CA THR A 192 -3.93 -5.37 -0.71
C THR A 192 -5.36 -5.54 -1.22
N PRO A 193 -5.77 -4.80 -2.29
CA PRO A 193 -7.11 -4.97 -2.85
C PRO A 193 -7.29 -6.37 -3.45
N GLY A 194 -8.14 -7.19 -2.84
CA GLY A 194 -8.41 -8.56 -3.28
C GLY A 194 -7.28 -9.57 -3.04
N THR A 195 -6.28 -9.18 -2.27
CA THR A 195 -5.06 -9.97 -2.03
C THR A 195 -4.64 -9.92 -0.55
N ASN A 196 -3.66 -10.72 -0.19
CA ASN A 196 -2.97 -10.71 1.10
C ASN A 196 -1.47 -10.89 0.89
N VAL A 197 -0.69 -10.69 1.95
CA VAL A 197 0.75 -10.91 1.97
C VAL A 197 1.17 -11.63 3.25
N VAL A 198 2.38 -12.15 3.31
CA VAL A 198 2.99 -12.65 4.55
C VAL A 198 3.94 -11.60 5.10
N ARG A 199 3.81 -11.26 6.38
CA ARG A 199 4.72 -10.42 7.15
C ARG A 199 5.17 -11.15 8.41
N ASP A 200 6.44 -11.08 8.72
CA ASP A 200 7.01 -11.71 9.93
C ASP A 200 6.60 -13.19 10.05
N GLY A 201 6.58 -13.91 8.91
CA GLY A 201 6.20 -15.31 8.82
C GLY A 201 4.71 -15.62 9.03
N LYS A 202 3.83 -14.62 9.02
CA LYS A 202 2.39 -14.78 9.23
C LYS A 202 1.57 -14.13 8.12
N LEU A 203 0.48 -14.79 7.74
CA LEU A 203 -0.49 -14.20 6.80
C LEU A 203 -1.05 -12.92 7.41
N PHE A 204 -0.89 -11.82 6.67
CA PHE A 204 -1.37 -10.50 7.04
C PHE A 204 -2.59 -10.15 6.20
N THR A 205 -3.75 -10.03 6.85
CA THR A 205 -5.05 -9.82 6.21
C THR A 205 -5.65 -8.42 6.34
N PRO A 206 -5.13 -7.50 7.18
CA PRO A 206 -5.56 -6.11 7.15
C PRO A 206 -5.29 -5.48 5.79
N HIS A 207 -6.24 -4.66 5.30
CA HIS A 207 -6.20 -4.12 3.95
C HIS A 207 -4.97 -3.24 3.66
N CYS A 208 -4.51 -2.44 4.62
CA CYS A 208 -3.34 -1.58 4.46
C CYS A 208 -2.45 -1.59 5.69
N PHE A 209 -1.16 -1.34 5.48
CA PHE A 209 -0.17 -1.18 6.55
C PHE A 209 0.90 -0.17 6.16
N ASP A 210 1.46 0.48 7.18
CA ASP A 210 2.43 1.55 7.03
C ASP A 210 3.84 1.01 6.79
N SER A 211 4.64 1.76 6.04
CA SER A 211 6.08 1.65 5.94
C SER A 211 6.76 2.45 7.06
N THR A 212 8.09 2.37 7.14
CA THR A 212 8.94 3.28 7.90
C THR A 212 9.41 4.47 7.07
N GLY A 213 8.84 4.65 5.87
CA GLY A 213 9.24 5.67 4.91
C GLY A 213 8.96 7.10 5.37
N PRO A 214 9.53 8.08 4.66
CA PRO A 214 9.37 9.48 5.00
C PRO A 214 7.97 10.00 4.72
N LYS A 215 7.61 11.10 5.34
CA LYS A 215 6.51 11.96 4.91
C LYS A 215 7.05 12.98 3.93
N VAL A 216 6.58 12.94 2.70
CA VAL A 216 7.03 13.82 1.61
C VAL A 216 5.99 14.90 1.38
N PRO A 217 6.33 16.20 1.49
CA PRO A 217 5.40 17.28 1.21
C PRO A 217 4.87 17.27 -0.23
N VAL A 218 3.61 17.68 -0.39
CA VAL A 218 3.01 17.88 -1.72
C VAL A 218 3.84 18.86 -2.55
N GLY A 219 4.05 18.55 -3.83
CA GLY A 219 4.86 19.36 -4.77
C GLY A 219 6.32 18.94 -4.87
N GLU A 220 6.84 18.18 -3.92
CA GLU A 220 8.20 17.66 -3.96
C GLU A 220 8.29 16.37 -4.79
N TRP A 221 9.35 16.29 -5.60
CA TRP A 221 9.68 15.08 -6.34
C TRP A 221 10.31 14.05 -5.40
N ILE A 222 9.88 12.80 -5.55
CA ILE A 222 10.46 11.66 -4.85
C ILE A 222 10.71 10.52 -5.83
N THR A 223 11.88 9.89 -5.70
CA THR A 223 12.23 8.66 -6.40
C THR A 223 12.05 7.48 -5.45
N VAL A 224 11.35 6.47 -5.92
CA VAL A 224 11.12 5.21 -5.21
C VAL A 224 11.54 4.03 -6.06
N VAL A 225 11.99 2.95 -5.43
CA VAL A 225 12.31 1.69 -6.08
C VAL A 225 11.54 0.58 -5.40
N ILE A 226 10.90 -0.27 -6.20
CA ILE A 226 10.18 -1.45 -5.73
C ILE A 226 10.90 -2.67 -6.27
N GLU A 227 11.51 -3.41 -5.37
CA GLU A 227 12.12 -4.71 -5.70
C GLU A 227 11.07 -5.80 -5.61
N VAL A 228 10.89 -6.53 -6.69
CA VAL A 228 9.94 -7.65 -6.78
C VAL A 228 10.72 -8.90 -7.19
N ARG A 229 10.60 -9.96 -6.42
CA ARG A 229 11.23 -11.26 -6.70
C ARG A 229 10.13 -12.33 -6.74
N GLY A 230 9.36 -12.31 -7.83
CA GLY A 230 8.19 -13.18 -7.98
C GLY A 230 7.28 -13.12 -6.76
N ASN A 231 7.02 -14.25 -6.14
CA ASN A 231 6.28 -14.36 -4.88
C ASN A 231 7.18 -14.51 -3.64
N GLU A 232 8.51 -14.45 -3.79
CA GLU A 232 9.44 -14.67 -2.69
C GLU A 232 9.50 -13.46 -1.75
N VAL A 233 9.77 -12.26 -2.32
CA VAL A 233 9.88 -11.04 -1.54
C VAL A 233 9.59 -9.80 -2.38
N ILE A 234 8.95 -8.82 -1.75
CA ILE A 234 8.72 -7.47 -2.28
C ILE A 234 9.26 -6.47 -1.26
N ARG A 235 10.07 -5.52 -1.74
CA ARG A 235 10.64 -4.44 -0.93
C ARG A 235 10.30 -3.09 -1.52
N HIS A 236 9.88 -2.17 -0.67
CA HIS A 236 9.73 -0.76 -1.03
C HIS A 236 10.96 0.01 -0.53
N LYS A 237 11.55 0.81 -1.40
CA LYS A 237 12.78 1.57 -1.09
C LYS A 237 12.61 3.04 -1.40
N VAL A 238 13.17 3.87 -0.54
CA VAL A 238 13.37 5.30 -0.74
C VAL A 238 14.85 5.57 -0.50
N ASP A 239 15.51 6.26 -1.44
CA ASP A 239 16.94 6.57 -1.33
C ASP A 239 17.82 5.36 -0.96
N GLU A 240 17.58 4.23 -1.63
CA GLU A 240 18.22 2.92 -1.41
C GLU A 240 17.92 2.25 -0.06
N GLU A 241 17.19 2.89 0.86
CA GLU A 241 16.78 2.29 2.13
C GLU A 241 15.48 1.49 1.97
N VAL A 242 15.46 0.27 2.48
CA VAL A 242 14.24 -0.55 2.55
C VAL A 242 13.34 -0.01 3.64
N VAL A 243 12.17 0.51 3.25
CA VAL A 243 11.19 1.09 4.17
C VAL A 243 10.01 0.15 4.44
N LEU A 244 9.87 -0.90 3.64
CA LEU A 244 8.86 -1.93 3.84
C LEU A 244 9.28 -3.21 3.11
N GLU A 245 9.07 -4.36 3.77
CA GLU A 245 9.29 -5.70 3.20
C GLU A 245 8.14 -6.62 3.55
N TYR A 246 7.75 -7.46 2.62
CA TYR A 246 6.77 -8.53 2.80
C TYR A 246 6.96 -9.61 1.73
N GLN A 247 6.30 -10.75 1.91
CA GLN A 247 6.51 -11.97 1.14
C GLN A 247 5.16 -12.58 0.72
N GLN A 248 5.23 -13.54 -0.20
CA GLN A 248 4.12 -14.40 -0.59
C GLN A 248 2.83 -13.62 -0.89
N PRO A 249 2.86 -12.64 -1.82
CA PRO A 249 1.65 -12.02 -2.30
C PRO A 249 0.71 -13.11 -2.83
N GLN A 250 -0.56 -13.05 -2.44
CA GLN A 250 -1.51 -14.12 -2.78
C GLN A 250 -2.93 -13.58 -2.88
N LEU A 251 -3.78 -14.26 -3.65
CA LEU A 251 -5.20 -13.94 -3.70
C LEU A 251 -5.83 -14.15 -2.32
N ASP A 252 -6.76 -13.27 -1.95
CA ASP A 252 -7.49 -13.39 -0.69
C ASP A 252 -8.48 -14.57 -0.77
N ASN A 253 -8.38 -15.53 0.14
CA ASN A 253 -9.27 -16.68 0.18
C ASN A 253 -10.65 -16.37 0.80
N ARG A 254 -10.84 -15.15 1.36
CA ARG A 254 -12.14 -14.65 1.85
C ARG A 254 -12.98 -14.06 0.71
N ILE A 255 -13.15 -14.83 -0.36
CA ILE A 255 -13.62 -14.42 -1.68
C ILE A 255 -14.91 -13.58 -1.68
N PRO A 256 -16.02 -13.97 -1.02
CA PRO A 256 -17.28 -13.24 -1.18
C PRO A 256 -17.23 -11.82 -0.62
N GLU A 257 -16.56 -11.61 0.51
CA GLU A 257 -16.50 -10.35 1.22
C GLU A 257 -15.60 -9.33 0.51
N VAL A 258 -14.42 -9.77 0.13
CA VAL A 258 -13.39 -8.91 -0.47
C VAL A 258 -13.76 -8.54 -1.91
N MET A 259 -14.19 -9.53 -2.71
CA MET A 259 -14.53 -9.32 -4.11
C MET A 259 -15.79 -8.49 -4.29
N ASN A 260 -16.76 -8.58 -3.39
CA ASN A 260 -17.93 -7.70 -3.40
C ASN A 260 -17.50 -6.23 -3.17
N GLY A 261 -16.56 -5.97 -2.30
CA GLY A 261 -15.96 -4.63 -2.10
C GLY A 261 -15.34 -4.06 -3.39
N LEU A 262 -14.64 -4.88 -4.16
CA LEU A 262 -14.04 -4.51 -5.44
C LEU A 262 -15.03 -4.43 -6.61
N LYS A 263 -16.25 -4.94 -6.46
CA LYS A 263 -17.28 -5.05 -7.53
C LYS A 263 -16.83 -5.93 -8.70
N VAL A 264 -16.09 -6.98 -8.42
CA VAL A 264 -15.71 -8.01 -9.40
C VAL A 264 -16.92 -8.91 -9.71
N SER A 265 -17.05 -9.37 -10.95
CA SER A 265 -18.14 -10.30 -11.30
C SER A 265 -17.88 -11.70 -10.74
N GLU A 266 -18.97 -12.44 -10.45
CA GLU A 266 -18.86 -13.81 -9.95
C GLU A 266 -18.11 -14.74 -10.90
N ASP A 267 -18.28 -14.58 -12.22
CA ASP A 267 -17.61 -15.42 -13.21
C ASP A 267 -16.10 -15.19 -13.24
N VAL A 268 -15.65 -13.93 -13.09
CA VAL A 268 -14.22 -13.59 -12.95
C VAL A 268 -13.68 -14.17 -11.66
N VAL A 269 -14.39 -14.01 -10.54
CA VAL A 269 -14.00 -14.64 -9.27
C VAL A 269 -13.88 -16.15 -9.41
N LYS A 270 -14.88 -16.82 -9.96
CA LYS A 270 -14.83 -18.26 -10.22
C LYS A 270 -13.61 -18.67 -11.06
N SER A 271 -13.26 -17.86 -12.08
CA SER A 271 -12.09 -18.15 -12.92
C SER A 271 -10.76 -18.06 -12.15
N TRP A 272 -10.62 -17.08 -11.26
CA TRP A 272 -9.40 -16.93 -10.45
C TRP A 272 -9.19 -18.06 -9.45
N TYR A 273 -10.29 -18.64 -8.94
CA TYR A 273 -10.24 -19.68 -7.91
C TYR A 273 -10.49 -21.07 -8.46
N LYS A 274 -10.67 -21.17 -9.78
CA LYS A 274 -10.78 -22.46 -10.45
C LYS A 274 -9.52 -23.28 -10.19
N ASP A 275 -9.71 -24.52 -9.79
CA ASP A 275 -8.64 -25.50 -9.54
C ASP A 275 -7.66 -25.12 -8.40
N LYS A 276 -8.00 -24.10 -7.59
CA LYS A 276 -7.20 -23.70 -6.42
C LYS A 276 -7.69 -24.44 -5.18
N SER A 277 -6.85 -25.30 -4.64
CA SER A 277 -7.17 -26.13 -3.47
C SER A 277 -6.12 -26.11 -2.38
N LYS A 278 -4.88 -25.73 -2.72
CA LYS A 278 -3.75 -25.68 -1.81
C LYS A 278 -3.28 -24.24 -1.61
N PRO A 279 -2.64 -23.91 -0.49
CA PRO A 279 -2.15 -22.56 -0.23
C PRO A 279 -1.26 -21.97 -1.35
N GLU A 280 -0.40 -22.79 -1.93
CA GLU A 280 0.51 -22.39 -3.00
C GLU A 280 -0.21 -22.00 -4.30
N ASP A 281 -1.41 -22.51 -4.54
CA ASP A 281 -2.21 -22.19 -5.73
C ASP A 281 -2.69 -20.73 -5.74
N PHE A 282 -2.70 -20.08 -4.57
CA PHE A 282 -3.14 -18.68 -4.42
C PHE A 282 -2.01 -17.68 -4.59
N LEU A 283 -0.75 -18.11 -4.60
CA LEU A 283 0.42 -17.24 -4.73
C LEU A 283 0.40 -16.49 -6.07
N LEU A 284 0.74 -15.21 -6.00
CA LEU A 284 0.88 -14.35 -7.17
C LEU A 284 2.37 -14.30 -7.55
N THR A 285 2.73 -14.96 -8.63
CA THR A 285 4.12 -15.03 -9.10
C THR A 285 4.47 -13.92 -10.09
N GLY A 286 3.50 -13.12 -10.50
CA GLY A 286 3.64 -12.03 -11.46
C GLY A 286 2.27 -11.42 -11.78
N GLY A 287 2.24 -10.47 -12.70
CA GLY A 287 1.02 -9.82 -13.15
C GLY A 287 1.29 -8.46 -13.80
N THR A 288 0.22 -7.69 -14.02
CA THR A 288 0.31 -6.36 -14.61
C THR A 288 0.87 -5.32 -13.65
N ILE A 289 1.42 -4.25 -14.22
CA ILE A 289 1.77 -3.03 -13.49
C ILE A 289 0.81 -1.94 -13.93
N SER A 290 0.27 -1.15 -12.99
CA SER A 290 -0.51 0.03 -13.34
C SER A 290 -0.31 1.20 -12.39
N LEU A 291 -0.53 2.42 -12.92
CA LEU A 291 -0.54 3.69 -12.19
C LEU A 291 -1.98 4.06 -11.88
N GLN A 292 -2.24 4.52 -10.65
CA GLN A 292 -3.61 4.74 -10.16
C GLN A 292 -4.04 6.20 -10.25
N SER A 293 -5.34 6.42 -10.45
CA SER A 293 -6.03 7.70 -10.38
C SER A 293 -7.14 7.63 -9.31
N GLU A 294 -7.03 8.51 -8.28
CA GLU A 294 -7.90 8.50 -7.09
C GLU A 294 -8.39 9.89 -6.66
N SER A 295 -8.69 10.80 -7.56
CA SER A 295 -9.20 12.15 -7.31
C SER A 295 -8.18 13.25 -6.97
N HIS A 296 -6.91 12.94 -6.74
CA HIS A 296 -5.86 13.94 -6.53
C HIS A 296 -4.86 13.90 -7.68
N PRO A 297 -4.51 15.03 -8.33
CA PRO A 297 -3.58 15.04 -9.45
C PRO A 297 -2.17 14.61 -9.02
N VAL A 298 -1.53 13.82 -9.86
CA VAL A 298 -0.15 13.34 -9.68
C VAL A 298 0.59 13.35 -11.01
N GLU A 299 1.87 13.66 -10.98
CA GLU A 299 2.77 13.67 -12.14
C GLU A 299 3.87 12.62 -11.95
N PHE A 300 4.20 11.94 -13.04
CA PHE A 300 5.29 10.98 -13.12
C PHE A 300 6.25 11.42 -14.22
N ARG A 301 7.51 11.64 -13.91
CA ARG A 301 8.53 12.00 -14.92
C ARG A 301 9.45 10.85 -15.27
N ARG A 302 9.44 9.77 -14.47
CA ARG A 302 10.20 8.55 -14.70
C ARG A 302 9.39 7.35 -14.26
N VAL A 303 9.26 6.37 -15.13
CA VAL A 303 8.75 5.03 -14.84
C VAL A 303 9.64 4.07 -15.63
N GLU A 304 10.48 3.32 -14.94
CA GLU A 304 11.50 2.45 -15.53
C GLU A 304 11.52 1.10 -14.83
N ILE A 305 11.82 0.06 -15.57
CA ILE A 305 11.93 -1.30 -15.06
C ILE A 305 13.32 -1.86 -15.36
N ARG A 306 13.77 -2.75 -14.50
CA ARG A 306 14.95 -3.58 -14.70
C ARG A 306 14.56 -5.02 -14.36
N GLU A 307 14.45 -5.87 -15.38
CA GLU A 307 14.11 -7.28 -15.17
C GLU A 307 15.28 -8.04 -14.55
N ILE A 308 14.93 -8.96 -13.64
CA ILE A 308 15.84 -9.88 -12.98
C ILE A 308 15.65 -11.25 -13.64
N LYS A 309 16.76 -11.79 -14.18
CA LYS A 309 16.80 -13.07 -14.89
C LYS A 309 17.35 -14.17 -14.00
#